data_75bbf5799f62ce48c0261bc06e09a080
#
_entry.id   75bbf5799f62ce48c0261bc06e09a080
#
_cell.length_a   1.000
_cell.length_b   1.000
_cell.length_c   1.000
_cell.angle_alpha   90.00
_cell.angle_beta   90.00
_cell.angle_gamma   90.00
#
_symmetry.space_group_name_H-M   'P 1'
#
loop_
_entity.id
_entity.type
_entity.pdbx_description
1 polymer ?
#
loop_
_entity_poly.entity_id
_entity_poly.type
_entity_poly.pdbx_seq_one_letter_code
_entity_poly.pdbx_strand_id
1 'polypeptide(L)'
;MRTLDEFKKLCPPGSEENAYYRMVVTYWEMVASFITNGVLNQQLFFQSGREILFVWERVRDLIPLVREAEKDPTAYSNLEKVSVAFISWMNSRAPEAYGAFSARVRGA
;
A
#
# COMPACT_ATOMS: atom_id res chain seq x y z
N MET A 1 -10.69 -1.13 4.91
CA MET A 1 -10.35 -2.13 5.94
C MET A 1 -9.43 -1.51 6.98
N ARG A 2 -9.89 -1.47 8.21
CA ARG A 2 -9.13 -0.83 9.30
C ARG A 2 -8.83 -1.77 10.45
N THR A 3 -9.50 -2.92 10.51
CA THR A 3 -9.31 -3.92 11.56
C THR A 3 -9.13 -5.30 10.96
N LEU A 4 -8.51 -6.21 11.72
CA LEU A 4 -8.35 -7.58 11.27
C LEU A 4 -9.69 -8.30 11.14
N ASP A 5 -10.68 -7.94 11.96
CA ASP A 5 -12.02 -8.54 11.87
C ASP A 5 -12.70 -8.14 10.56
N GLU A 6 -12.61 -6.88 10.15
CA GLU A 6 -13.11 -6.44 8.85
C GLU A 6 -12.41 -7.19 7.72
N PHE A 7 -11.08 -7.32 7.80
CA PHE A 7 -10.32 -8.04 6.81
C PHE A 7 -10.76 -9.50 6.69
N LYS A 8 -10.95 -10.18 7.82
CA LYS A 8 -11.40 -11.58 7.83
C LYS A 8 -12.80 -11.74 7.26
N LYS A 9 -13.66 -10.74 7.43
CA LYS A 9 -15.01 -10.76 6.85
C LYS A 9 -14.98 -10.57 5.33
N LEU A 10 -14.16 -9.63 4.86
CA LEU A 10 -14.06 -9.31 3.43
C LEU A 10 -13.21 -10.32 2.67
N CYS A 11 -12.17 -10.85 3.33
CA CYS A 11 -11.19 -11.76 2.73
C CYS A 11 -11.00 -12.98 3.63
N PRO A 12 -12.03 -13.85 3.76
CA PRO A 12 -11.90 -15.03 4.62
C PRO A 12 -10.74 -15.92 4.17
N PRO A 13 -10.02 -16.57 5.10
CA PRO A 13 -8.97 -17.52 4.73
C PRO A 13 -9.49 -18.57 3.75
N GLY A 14 -8.74 -18.81 2.68
CA GLY A 14 -9.11 -19.78 1.64
C GLY A 14 -10.09 -19.27 0.60
N SER A 15 -10.60 -18.03 0.71
CA SER A 15 -11.50 -17.45 -0.28
C SER A 15 -10.74 -16.88 -1.48
N GLU A 16 -11.45 -16.64 -2.59
CA GLU A 16 -10.89 -15.95 -3.76
C GLU A 16 -10.46 -14.53 -3.40
N GLU A 17 -11.25 -13.83 -2.60
CA GLU A 17 -10.96 -12.47 -2.15
C GLU A 17 -9.65 -12.42 -1.37
N ASN A 18 -9.41 -13.41 -0.52
CA ASN A 18 -8.15 -13.51 0.21
C ASN A 18 -6.97 -13.75 -0.74
N ALA A 19 -7.16 -14.62 -1.74
CA ALA A 19 -6.12 -14.90 -2.74
C ALA A 19 -5.80 -13.64 -3.55
N TYR A 20 -6.82 -12.90 -3.99
CA TYR A 20 -6.62 -11.64 -4.73
C TYR A 20 -5.91 -10.60 -3.87
N TYR A 21 -6.30 -10.46 -2.60
CA TYR A 21 -5.62 -9.56 -1.68
C TYR A 21 -4.12 -9.88 -1.60
N ARG A 22 -3.79 -11.16 -1.37
CA ARG A 22 -2.38 -11.58 -1.26
C ARG A 22 -1.62 -11.32 -2.55
N MET A 23 -2.21 -11.63 -3.70
CA MET A 23 -1.57 -11.40 -5.00
C MET A 23 -1.28 -9.91 -5.23
N VAL A 24 -2.25 -9.05 -4.94
CA VAL A 24 -2.10 -7.61 -5.17
C VAL A 24 -1.06 -7.01 -4.23
N VAL A 25 -1.13 -7.31 -2.95
CA VAL A 25 -0.23 -6.71 -1.97
C VAL A 25 1.19 -7.23 -2.14
N THR A 26 1.38 -8.52 -2.40
CA THR A 26 2.71 -9.08 -2.64
C THR A 26 3.32 -8.58 -3.94
N TYR A 27 2.50 -8.39 -4.98
CA TYR A 27 2.96 -7.81 -6.24
C TYR A 27 3.54 -6.39 -6.01
N TRP A 28 2.80 -5.53 -5.31
CA TRP A 28 3.25 -4.16 -5.10
C TRP A 28 4.39 -4.06 -4.09
N GLU A 29 4.46 -4.96 -3.12
CA GLU A 29 5.64 -5.06 -2.25
C GLU A 29 6.88 -5.43 -3.09
N MET A 30 6.75 -6.34 -4.04
CA MET A 30 7.83 -6.72 -4.94
C MET A 30 8.26 -5.54 -5.82
N VAL A 31 7.31 -4.86 -6.46
CA VAL A 31 7.60 -3.68 -7.27
C VAL A 31 8.31 -2.62 -6.44
N ALA A 32 7.81 -2.37 -5.23
CA ALA A 32 8.43 -1.41 -4.31
C ALA A 32 9.86 -1.82 -3.94
N SER A 33 10.13 -3.11 -3.79
CA SER A 33 11.49 -3.57 -3.49
C SER A 33 12.47 -3.26 -4.61
N PHE A 34 12.03 -3.30 -5.87
CA PHE A 34 12.87 -2.90 -7.01
C PHE A 34 13.21 -1.41 -6.94
N ILE A 35 12.31 -0.60 -6.44
CA ILE A 35 12.53 0.85 -6.29
C ILE A 35 13.48 1.13 -5.12
N THR A 36 13.23 0.54 -3.96
CA THR A 36 14.07 0.77 -2.77
C THR A 36 15.49 0.24 -2.94
N ASN A 37 15.68 -0.75 -3.81
CA ASN A 37 17.00 -1.32 -4.10
C ASN A 37 17.63 -0.73 -5.38
N GLY A 38 17.04 0.30 -5.96
CA GLY A 38 17.64 1.04 -7.07
C GLY A 38 17.55 0.38 -8.44
N VAL A 39 16.77 -0.69 -8.58
CA VAL A 39 16.55 -1.35 -9.88
C VAL A 39 15.64 -0.53 -10.77
N LEU A 40 14.61 0.08 -10.19
CA LEU A 40 13.72 1.02 -10.88
C LEU A 40 13.97 2.43 -10.38
N ASN A 41 13.99 3.39 -11.32
CA ASN A 41 14.13 4.80 -10.97
C ASN A 41 12.86 5.32 -10.29
N GLN A 42 13.00 5.84 -9.08
CA GLN A 42 11.88 6.29 -8.26
C GLN A 42 11.13 7.46 -8.91
N GLN A 43 11.84 8.44 -9.45
CA GLN A 43 11.23 9.59 -10.07
C GLN A 43 10.39 9.20 -11.30
N LEU A 44 10.93 8.29 -12.10
CA LEU A 44 10.21 7.76 -13.25
C LEU A 44 8.94 7.00 -12.82
N PHE A 45 9.07 6.18 -11.79
CA PHE A 45 7.93 5.44 -11.26
C PHE A 45 6.82 6.38 -10.78
N PHE A 46 7.17 7.46 -10.09
CA PHE A 46 6.18 8.41 -9.57
C PHE A 46 5.35 9.07 -10.68
N GLN A 47 5.86 9.14 -11.89
CA GLN A 47 5.14 9.75 -13.01
C GLN A 47 3.93 8.92 -13.46
N SER A 48 3.94 7.60 -13.21
CA SER A 48 2.91 6.71 -13.73
C SER A 48 2.44 5.64 -12.74
N GLY A 49 3.08 5.50 -11.59
CA GLY A 49 2.86 4.38 -10.68
C GLY A 49 1.77 4.59 -9.62
N ARG A 50 0.80 5.46 -9.86
CA ARG A 50 -0.19 5.85 -8.85
C ARG A 50 -1.02 4.68 -8.32
N GLU A 51 -1.10 3.57 -9.04
CA GLU A 51 -1.83 2.39 -8.57
C GLU A 51 -1.30 1.86 -7.23
N ILE A 52 -0.02 2.05 -6.94
CA ILE A 52 0.53 1.63 -5.64
C ILE A 52 -0.17 2.35 -4.49
N LEU A 53 -0.59 3.60 -4.69
CA LEU A 53 -1.29 4.37 -3.66
C LEU A 53 -2.72 3.88 -3.43
N PHE A 54 -3.39 3.31 -4.45
CA PHE A 54 -4.68 2.65 -4.23
C PHE A 54 -4.52 1.49 -3.24
N VAL A 55 -3.50 0.69 -3.43
CA VAL A 55 -3.22 -0.43 -2.53
C VAL A 55 -2.85 0.08 -1.15
N TRP A 56 -1.94 1.04 -1.06
CA TRP A 56 -1.50 1.62 0.20
C TRP A 56 -2.67 2.17 1.01
N GLU A 57 -3.55 2.96 0.38
CA GLU A 57 -4.68 3.55 1.08
C GLU A 57 -5.65 2.51 1.63
N ARG A 58 -5.77 1.38 0.98
CA ARG A 58 -6.66 0.30 1.44
C ARG A 58 -6.07 -0.54 2.55
N VAL A 59 -4.73 -0.66 2.61
CA VAL A 59 -4.09 -1.60 3.53
C VAL A 59 -3.30 -0.93 4.65
N ARG A 60 -3.03 0.37 4.56
CA ARG A 60 -2.14 1.04 5.51
C ARG A 60 -2.55 0.88 6.98
N ASP A 61 -3.84 0.86 7.26
CA ASP A 61 -4.31 0.70 8.64
C ASP A 61 -4.15 -0.74 9.14
N LEU A 62 -4.11 -1.71 8.23
CA LEU A 62 -3.89 -3.11 8.58
C LEU A 62 -2.42 -3.45 8.83
N ILE A 63 -1.49 -2.72 8.23
CA ILE A 63 -0.08 -3.09 8.26
C ILE A 63 0.47 -3.22 9.69
N PRO A 64 0.24 -2.28 10.60
CA PRO A 64 0.73 -2.47 11.98
C PRO A 64 0.13 -3.70 12.65
N LEU A 65 -1.14 -4.00 12.36
CA LEU A 65 -1.84 -5.16 12.93
C LEU A 65 -1.29 -6.48 12.37
N VAL A 66 -0.98 -6.50 11.07
CA VAL A 66 -0.36 -7.66 10.43
C VAL A 66 1.03 -7.90 10.99
N ARG A 67 1.83 -6.84 11.15
CA ARG A 67 3.17 -6.94 11.73
C ARG A 67 3.15 -7.54 13.12
N GLU A 68 2.17 -7.14 13.93
CA GLU A 68 2.01 -7.68 15.27
C GLU A 68 1.57 -9.14 15.22
N ALA A 69 0.58 -9.47 14.40
CA ALA A 69 0.05 -10.83 14.31
C ALA A 69 1.09 -11.82 13.77
N GLU A 70 1.90 -11.41 12.80
CA GLU A 70 2.94 -12.24 12.20
C GLU A 70 4.27 -12.18 12.97
N LYS A 71 4.37 -11.28 13.95
CA LYS A 71 5.61 -11.02 14.70
C LYS A 71 6.75 -10.64 13.76
N ASP A 72 6.43 -9.90 12.70
CA ASP A 72 7.36 -9.45 11.69
C ASP A 72 7.23 -7.94 11.51
N PRO A 73 8.09 -7.14 12.15
CA PRO A 73 8.04 -5.68 12.02
C PRO A 73 8.45 -5.16 10.65
N THR A 74 8.98 -6.03 9.77
CA THR A 74 9.41 -5.65 8.43
C THR A 74 8.39 -5.97 7.34
N ALA A 75 7.27 -6.59 7.69
CA ALA A 75 6.24 -6.93 6.71
C ALA A 75 5.80 -5.68 5.94
N TYR A 76 5.80 -5.77 4.62
CA TYR A 76 5.41 -4.69 3.69
C TYR A 76 6.24 -3.41 3.84
N SER A 77 7.48 -3.51 4.30
CA SER A 77 8.32 -2.34 4.53
C SER A 77 8.67 -1.58 3.25
N ASN A 78 8.84 -2.26 2.13
CA ASN A 78 9.13 -1.60 0.86
C ASN A 78 7.90 -0.85 0.34
N LEU A 79 6.72 -1.48 0.40
CA LEU A 79 5.46 -0.83 0.04
C LEU A 79 5.27 0.46 0.84
N GLU A 80 5.49 0.40 2.14
CA GLU A 80 5.39 1.58 3.01
C GLU A 80 6.39 2.67 2.61
N LYS A 81 7.65 2.32 2.46
CA LYS A 81 8.70 3.29 2.12
C LYS A 81 8.41 4.01 0.81
N VAL A 82 8.04 3.27 -0.23
CA VAL A 82 7.77 3.86 -1.53
C VAL A 82 6.50 4.70 -1.49
N SER A 83 5.46 4.22 -0.81
CA SER A 83 4.20 4.95 -0.71
C SER A 83 4.37 6.27 0.05
N VAL A 84 5.10 6.27 1.16
CA VAL A 84 5.39 7.49 1.93
C VAL A 84 6.19 8.48 1.09
N ALA A 85 7.21 8.00 0.36
CA ALA A 85 7.99 8.86 -0.53
C ALA A 85 7.14 9.42 -1.67
N PHE A 86 6.23 8.62 -2.21
CA PHE A 86 5.32 9.03 -3.27
C PHE A 86 4.38 10.14 -2.78
N ILE A 87 3.82 9.98 -1.60
CA ILE A 87 2.95 10.98 -0.99
C ILE A 87 3.69 12.30 -0.79
N SER A 88 4.92 12.23 -0.30
CA SER A 88 5.76 13.42 -0.14
C SER A 88 6.01 14.12 -1.47
N TRP A 89 6.29 13.36 -2.52
CA TRP A 89 6.48 13.89 -3.88
C TRP A 89 5.21 14.58 -4.39
N MET A 90 4.05 13.96 -4.20
CA MET A 90 2.78 14.56 -4.59
C MET A 90 2.52 15.86 -3.84
N ASN A 91 2.75 15.88 -2.52
CA ASN A 91 2.53 17.05 -1.69
C ASN A 91 3.43 18.23 -2.10
N SER A 92 4.62 17.96 -2.59
CA SER A 92 5.52 19.01 -3.06
C SER A 92 5.07 19.65 -4.36
N ARG A 93 4.27 18.93 -5.17
CA ARG A 93 3.79 19.41 -6.48
C ARG A 93 2.35 19.93 -6.43
N ALA A 94 1.51 19.29 -5.64
CA ALA A 94 0.08 19.60 -5.55
C ALA A 94 -0.40 19.29 -4.13
N PRO A 95 -0.28 20.24 -3.20
CA PRO A 95 -0.48 19.99 -1.77
C PRO A 95 -1.82 19.38 -1.37
N GLU A 96 -2.86 19.59 -2.18
CA GLU A 96 -4.20 19.07 -1.87
C GLU A 96 -4.54 17.76 -2.58
N ALA A 97 -3.69 17.33 -3.52
CA ALA A 97 -4.00 16.19 -4.39
C ALA A 97 -4.09 14.88 -3.63
N TYR A 98 -3.13 14.62 -2.74
CA TYR A 98 -3.14 13.37 -1.98
C TYR A 98 -4.35 13.29 -1.04
N GLY A 99 -4.68 14.37 -0.34
CA GLY A 99 -5.84 14.39 0.54
C GLY A 99 -7.14 14.08 -0.19
N ALA A 100 -7.34 14.67 -1.36
CA ALA A 100 -8.51 14.40 -2.20
C ALA A 100 -8.53 12.95 -2.68
N PHE A 101 -7.39 12.44 -3.09
CA PHE A 101 -7.25 11.05 -3.52
C PHE A 101 -7.56 10.08 -2.38
N SER A 102 -6.98 10.31 -1.20
CA SER A 102 -7.19 9.47 -0.02
C SER A 102 -8.66 9.41 0.38
N ALA A 103 -9.32 10.57 0.45
CA ALA A 103 -10.73 10.65 0.81
C ALA A 103 -11.58 9.83 -0.18
N ARG A 104 -11.31 9.95 -1.47
CA ARG A 104 -12.05 9.24 -2.51
C ARG A 104 -11.86 7.72 -2.43
N VAL A 105 -10.62 7.27 -2.24
CA VAL A 105 -10.31 5.84 -2.18
C VAL A 105 -10.85 5.21 -0.89
N ARG A 106 -10.77 5.92 0.23
CA ARG A 106 -11.23 5.40 1.52
C ARG A 106 -12.75 5.50 1.68
N GLY A 107 -13.45 6.09 0.73
CA GLY A 107 -14.90 6.21 0.78
C GLY A 107 -15.39 7.27 1.75
N ALA A 108 -14.55 8.19 2.09
CA ALA A 108 -14.90 9.27 3.01
C ALA A 108 -15.68 10.37 2.30
#